data_0a319dfbc394d3f76093f42ff55180e4
#
_entry.id   0a319dfbc394d3f76093f42ff55180e4
#
_cell.length_a   1.000
_cell.length_b   1.000
_cell.length_c   1.000
_cell.angle_alpha   90.00
_cell.angle_beta   90.00
_cell.angle_gamma   90.00
#
_symmetry.space_group_name_H-M   'P 1'
#
loop_
_entity.id
_entity.type
_entity.pdbx_description
1 polymer ?
#
loop_
_entity_poly.entity_id
_entity_poly.type
_entity_poly.pdbx_seq_one_letter_code
_entity_poly.pdbx_strand_id
1 'polypeptide(L)'
;MAGYVNKVILIGNLGKDPEIRRTQDGRPVANLRVATTDSWRDKTSGERREKTEWHSVVIFNEGLCRVAEQYLKKGAKVYIEGALQTRKWQGQDGQDRYSTEVVLQGFNSTLTMLDSRGGGANVVQQDDDPGDFAAPSHGNGGGARRAGGGASKASFDKPIDDEIPF
;
A
#
# COMPACT_ATOMS: atom_id res chain seq x y z
N MET A 1 -25.29 19.00 1.63
CA MET A 1 -24.08 18.28 1.22
C MET A 1 -23.04 18.42 2.32
N ALA A 2 -22.62 17.32 2.93
CA ALA A 2 -21.60 17.37 3.95
C ALA A 2 -20.22 17.35 3.27
N GLY A 3 -19.49 18.45 3.35
CA GLY A 3 -18.17 18.61 2.76
C GLY A 3 -17.04 18.15 3.71
N TYR A 4 -17.13 16.92 4.24
CA TYR A 4 -16.12 16.39 5.17
C TYR A 4 -15.29 15.31 4.50
N VAL A 5 -13.99 15.30 4.77
CA VAL A 5 -13.05 14.24 4.36
C VAL A 5 -12.37 13.69 5.61
N ASN A 6 -12.42 12.37 5.77
CA ASN A 6 -11.65 11.65 6.77
C ASN A 6 -10.86 10.54 6.07
N LYS A 7 -9.64 10.83 5.73
CA LYS A 7 -8.74 9.92 5.01
C LYS A 7 -7.33 9.99 5.59
N VAL A 8 -6.76 8.85 5.88
CA VAL A 8 -5.38 8.68 6.31
C VAL A 8 -4.65 7.82 5.30
N ILE A 9 -3.46 8.23 4.93
CA ILE A 9 -2.55 7.48 4.05
C ILE A 9 -1.27 7.23 4.83
N LEU A 10 -0.84 5.97 4.90
CA LEU A 10 0.39 5.56 5.57
C LEU A 10 1.23 4.70 4.63
N ILE A 11 2.53 4.96 4.61
CA ILE A 11 3.54 4.03 4.09
C ILE A 11 4.51 3.71 5.22
N GLY A 12 4.60 2.45 5.60
CA GLY A 12 5.45 2.06 6.72
C GLY A 12 5.71 0.56 6.75
N ASN A 13 6.39 0.12 7.79
CA ASN A 13 6.73 -1.28 7.98
C ASN A 13 5.96 -1.88 9.16
N LEU A 14 5.57 -3.15 9.03
CA LEU A 14 4.92 -3.88 10.12
C LEU A 14 5.90 -4.15 11.26
N GLY A 15 5.54 -3.73 12.47
CA GLY A 15 6.34 -3.98 13.68
C GLY A 15 6.20 -5.39 14.23
N LYS A 16 5.10 -6.07 13.91
CA LYS A 16 4.78 -7.44 14.29
C LYS A 16 3.93 -8.10 13.22
N ASP A 17 3.78 -9.43 13.32
CA ASP A 17 2.85 -10.16 12.47
C ASP A 17 1.42 -9.67 12.68
N PRO A 18 0.55 -9.70 11.64
CA PRO A 18 -0.85 -9.35 11.76
C PRO A 18 -1.56 -10.23 12.79
N GLU A 19 -2.34 -9.60 13.66
CA GLU A 19 -3.22 -10.32 14.60
C GLU A 19 -4.61 -10.46 14.00
N ILE A 20 -4.98 -11.68 13.66
CA ILE A 20 -6.31 -11.97 13.14
C ILE A 20 -7.21 -12.41 14.29
N ARG A 21 -8.33 -11.72 14.47
CA ARG A 21 -9.37 -12.05 15.43
C ARG A 21 -10.69 -12.25 14.70
N ARG A 22 -11.60 -12.97 15.34
CA ARG A 22 -12.97 -13.10 14.84
C ARG A 22 -13.91 -12.36 15.79
N THR A 23 -14.85 -11.62 15.19
CA THR A 23 -15.97 -11.02 15.94
C THR A 23 -16.94 -12.11 16.39
N GLN A 24 -17.90 -11.76 17.25
CA GLN A 24 -18.97 -12.68 17.66
C GLN A 24 -19.79 -13.22 16.48
N ASP A 25 -19.91 -12.42 15.41
CA ASP A 25 -20.57 -12.79 14.16
C ASP A 25 -19.68 -13.64 13.22
N GLY A 26 -18.49 -14.06 13.70
CA GLY A 26 -17.55 -14.89 12.93
C GLY A 26 -16.73 -14.15 11.87
N ARG A 27 -16.90 -12.83 11.68
CA ARG A 27 -16.16 -12.05 10.70
C ARG A 27 -14.71 -11.84 11.11
N PRO A 28 -13.75 -12.01 10.19
CA PRO A 28 -12.36 -11.76 10.51
C PRO A 28 -12.09 -10.25 10.66
N VAL A 29 -11.25 -9.92 11.63
CA VAL A 29 -10.71 -8.58 11.86
C VAL A 29 -9.21 -8.70 12.00
N ALA A 30 -8.45 -7.94 11.21
CA ALA A 30 -7.00 -7.91 11.30
C ALA A 30 -6.53 -6.64 12.00
N ASN A 31 -5.63 -6.80 12.98
CA ASN A 31 -4.97 -5.69 13.65
C ASN A 31 -3.50 -5.66 13.22
N LEU A 32 -3.08 -4.50 12.69
CA LEU A 32 -1.71 -4.25 12.28
C LEU A 32 -1.08 -3.19 13.17
N ARG A 33 0.23 -3.31 13.36
CA ARG A 33 1.05 -2.28 13.98
C ARG A 33 2.06 -1.77 12.95
N VAL A 34 1.87 -0.55 12.48
CA VAL A 34 2.66 0.04 11.39
C VAL A 34 3.57 1.13 11.94
N ALA A 35 4.85 1.05 11.62
CA ALA A 35 5.87 2.04 11.95
C ALA A 35 6.12 2.96 10.75
N THR A 36 6.09 4.26 10.98
CA THR A 36 6.61 5.28 10.07
C THR A 36 7.82 5.94 10.72
N THR A 37 8.94 6.02 10.02
CA THR A 37 10.18 6.56 10.56
C THR A 37 10.63 7.75 9.76
N ASP A 38 10.76 8.89 10.44
CA ASP A 38 11.40 10.08 9.93
C ASP A 38 12.86 10.09 10.32
N SER A 39 13.74 10.46 9.40
CA SER A 39 15.16 10.62 9.69
C SER A 39 15.65 11.97 9.19
N TRP A 40 16.39 12.67 10.04
CA TRP A 40 16.96 13.98 9.70
C TRP A 40 18.36 14.12 10.27
N ARG A 41 19.09 15.08 9.75
CA ARG A 41 20.39 15.44 10.29
C ARG A 41 20.23 16.63 11.23
N ASP A 42 20.67 16.48 12.47
CA ASP A 42 20.69 17.59 13.43
C ASP A 42 21.69 18.66 12.96
N LYS A 43 21.19 19.89 12.80
CA LYS A 43 22.02 21.00 12.30
C LYS A 43 23.11 21.44 13.26
N THR A 44 22.95 21.17 14.54
CA THR A 44 23.88 21.58 15.59
C THR A 44 24.97 20.55 15.84
N SER A 45 24.61 19.28 15.96
CA SER A 45 25.57 18.17 16.22
C SER A 45 26.06 17.48 14.95
N GLY A 46 25.39 17.66 13.80
CA GLY A 46 25.66 16.94 12.56
C GLY A 46 25.26 15.46 12.59
N GLU A 47 24.69 14.98 13.68
CA GLU A 47 24.31 13.60 13.87
C GLU A 47 23.00 13.28 13.15
N ARG A 48 22.88 12.03 12.68
CA ARG A 48 21.63 11.51 12.14
C ARG A 48 20.70 11.14 13.28
N ARG A 49 19.51 11.72 13.30
CA ARG A 49 18.44 11.40 14.25
C ARG A 49 17.28 10.72 13.53
N GLU A 50 16.63 9.82 14.24
CA GLU A 50 15.46 9.11 13.74
C GLU A 50 14.34 9.16 14.78
N LYS A 51 13.10 9.31 14.29
CA LYS A 51 11.89 9.27 15.11
C LYS A 51 10.90 8.32 14.45
N THR A 52 10.47 7.31 15.19
CA THR A 52 9.48 6.34 14.73
C THR A 52 8.15 6.56 15.43
N GLU A 53 7.11 6.71 14.63
CA GLU A 53 5.73 6.75 15.10
C GLU A 53 5.03 5.41 14.82
N TRP A 54 4.23 4.97 15.79
CA TRP A 54 3.54 3.69 15.74
C TRP A 54 2.05 3.88 15.55
N HIS A 55 1.53 3.36 14.45
CA HIS A 55 0.12 3.47 14.10
C HIS A 55 -0.60 2.14 14.32
N SER A 56 -1.77 2.19 14.96
CA SER A 56 -2.69 1.06 15.04
C SER A 56 -3.63 1.10 13.85
N VAL A 57 -3.68 0.00 13.11
CA VAL A 57 -4.53 -0.15 11.93
C VAL A 57 -5.44 -1.34 12.12
N VAL A 58 -6.74 -1.15 11.92
CA VAL A 58 -7.77 -2.18 12.06
C VAL A 58 -8.47 -2.40 10.74
N ILE A 59 -8.51 -3.64 10.27
CA ILE A 59 -9.10 -4.02 9.00
C ILE A 59 -10.37 -4.83 9.27
N PHE A 60 -11.51 -4.32 8.78
CA PHE A 60 -12.80 -5.00 8.82
C PHE A 60 -13.20 -5.59 7.46
N ASN A 61 -12.48 -5.25 6.39
CA ASN A 61 -12.70 -5.81 5.06
C ASN A 61 -12.16 -7.25 5.02
N GLU A 62 -13.02 -8.23 4.77
CA GLU A 62 -12.67 -9.66 4.77
C GLU A 62 -11.60 -10.01 3.73
N GLY A 63 -11.68 -9.41 2.54
CA GLY A 63 -10.67 -9.62 1.49
C GLY A 63 -9.29 -9.14 1.92
N LEU A 64 -9.21 -7.94 2.52
CA LEU A 64 -7.96 -7.41 3.04
C LEU A 64 -7.46 -8.18 4.28
N CYS A 65 -8.37 -8.71 5.12
CA CYS A 65 -7.98 -9.58 6.23
C CYS A 65 -7.28 -10.86 5.74
N ARG A 66 -7.80 -11.49 4.67
CA ARG A 66 -7.17 -12.67 4.06
C ARG A 66 -5.80 -12.34 3.49
N VAL A 67 -5.66 -11.22 2.80
CA VAL A 67 -4.36 -10.75 2.29
C VAL A 67 -3.38 -10.53 3.45
N ALA A 68 -3.83 -9.88 4.52
CA ALA A 68 -3.00 -9.64 5.70
C ALA A 68 -2.54 -10.96 6.35
N GLU A 69 -3.45 -11.93 6.51
CA GLU A 69 -3.16 -13.23 7.11
C GLU A 69 -2.17 -14.07 6.29
N GLN A 70 -2.33 -14.08 4.96
CA GLN A 70 -1.57 -14.96 4.08
C GLN A 70 -0.19 -14.42 3.73
N TYR A 71 -0.08 -13.10 3.56
CA TYR A 71 1.10 -12.51 2.92
C TYR A 71 1.88 -11.55 3.80
N LEU A 72 1.24 -10.93 4.81
CA LEU A 72 1.91 -9.96 5.66
C LEU A 72 2.63 -10.63 6.82
N LYS A 73 3.85 -10.16 7.07
CA LYS A 73 4.68 -10.55 8.23
C LYS A 73 5.37 -9.34 8.82
N LYS A 74 5.92 -9.49 10.02
CA LYS A 74 6.77 -8.49 10.64
C LYS A 74 7.85 -8.02 9.65
N GLY A 75 8.02 -6.71 9.54
CA GLY A 75 8.97 -6.08 8.63
C GLY A 75 8.41 -5.75 7.24
N ALA A 76 7.28 -6.33 6.82
CA ALA A 76 6.68 -6.07 5.52
C ALA A 76 6.36 -4.59 5.35
N LYS A 77 6.72 -4.02 4.19
CA LYS A 77 6.41 -2.64 3.82
C LYS A 77 5.05 -2.56 3.15
N VAL A 78 4.19 -1.71 3.66
CA VAL A 78 2.81 -1.60 3.22
C VAL A 78 2.43 -0.15 2.93
N TYR A 79 1.55 0.02 1.94
CA TYR A 79 0.78 1.22 1.69
C TYR A 79 -0.64 0.98 2.18
N ILE A 80 -1.18 1.91 2.96
CA ILE A 80 -2.49 1.81 3.59
C ILE A 80 -3.27 3.10 3.37
N GLU A 81 -4.52 2.97 2.95
CA GLU A 81 -5.52 4.04 3.00
C GLU A 81 -6.70 3.62 3.87
N GLY A 82 -7.12 4.49 4.76
CA GLY A 82 -8.24 4.26 5.65
C GLY A 82 -8.79 5.55 6.25
N ALA A 83 -9.69 5.43 7.19
CA ALA A 83 -10.26 6.54 7.94
C ALA A 83 -9.76 6.54 9.39
N LEU A 84 -9.54 7.72 9.96
CA LEU A 84 -9.18 7.86 11.38
C LEU A 84 -10.43 7.67 12.24
N GLN A 85 -10.37 6.79 13.21
CA GLN A 85 -11.44 6.59 14.17
C GLN A 85 -10.90 6.55 15.60
N THR A 86 -11.63 7.17 16.53
CA THR A 86 -11.33 7.09 17.95
C THR A 86 -12.39 6.25 18.62
N ARG A 87 -11.93 5.19 19.31
CA ARG A 87 -12.76 4.27 20.06
C ARG A 87 -12.52 4.46 21.55
N LYS A 88 -13.61 4.60 22.29
CA LYS A 88 -13.60 4.57 23.75
C LYS A 88 -13.64 3.11 24.24
N TRP A 89 -12.83 2.79 25.20
CA TRP A 89 -12.84 1.48 25.87
C TRP A 89 -12.56 1.63 27.37
N GLN A 90 -13.00 0.71 28.16
CA GLN A 90 -12.82 0.74 29.60
C GLN A 90 -11.64 -0.16 29.97
N GLY A 91 -10.66 0.42 30.69
CA GLY A 91 -9.53 -0.34 31.24
C GLY A 91 -9.96 -1.29 32.37
N GLN A 92 -9.08 -2.18 32.76
CA GLN A 92 -9.31 -3.09 33.90
C GLN A 92 -9.50 -2.34 35.24
N ASP A 93 -9.01 -1.11 35.31
CA ASP A 93 -9.15 -0.16 36.43
C ASP A 93 -10.50 0.60 36.41
N GLY A 94 -11.39 0.28 35.46
CA GLY A 94 -12.69 0.93 35.30
C GLY A 94 -12.61 2.32 34.67
N GLN A 95 -11.43 2.81 34.30
CA GLN A 95 -11.27 4.13 33.67
C GLN A 95 -11.55 4.08 32.18
N ASP A 96 -12.20 5.14 31.70
CA ASP A 96 -12.42 5.35 30.27
C ASP A 96 -11.12 5.73 29.56
N ARG A 97 -10.77 4.97 28.54
CA ARG A 97 -9.61 5.20 27.71
C ARG A 97 -10.03 5.37 26.24
N TYR A 98 -9.23 6.09 25.50
CA TYR A 98 -9.47 6.36 24.07
C TYR A 98 -8.31 5.80 23.27
N SER A 99 -8.61 5.08 22.20
CA SER A 99 -7.63 4.62 21.20
C SER A 99 -7.99 5.21 19.86
N THR A 100 -7.03 5.88 19.23
CA THR A 100 -7.18 6.39 17.87
C THR A 100 -6.52 5.41 16.91
N GLU A 101 -7.28 4.94 15.96
CA GLU A 101 -6.90 3.86 15.03
C GLU A 101 -7.23 4.27 13.59
N VAL A 102 -6.45 3.76 12.64
CA VAL A 102 -6.77 3.86 11.20
C VAL A 102 -7.61 2.64 10.84
N VAL A 103 -8.83 2.87 10.38
CA VAL A 103 -9.79 1.81 10.09
C VAL A 103 -9.95 1.63 8.58
N LEU A 104 -9.75 0.38 8.12
CA LEU A 104 -9.98 -0.06 6.76
C LEU A 104 -11.33 -0.77 6.70
N GLN A 105 -12.35 -0.06 6.22
CA GLN A 105 -13.71 -0.55 6.10
C GLN A 105 -14.36 -0.03 4.82
N GLY A 106 -15.14 -0.90 4.16
CA GLY A 106 -15.87 -0.54 2.94
C GLY A 106 -14.97 -0.32 1.72
N PHE A 107 -15.48 0.46 0.76
CA PHE A 107 -14.86 0.64 -0.55
C PHE A 107 -13.69 1.64 -0.57
N ASN A 108 -13.60 2.52 0.43
CA ASN A 108 -12.58 3.58 0.50
C ASN A 108 -11.34 3.17 1.29
N SER A 109 -11.03 1.88 1.29
CA SER A 109 -9.88 1.34 2.01
C SER A 109 -8.97 0.56 1.08
N THR A 110 -7.67 0.78 1.22
CA THR A 110 -6.65 0.14 0.38
C THR A 110 -5.54 -0.41 1.26
N LEU A 111 -5.07 -1.60 0.91
CA LEU A 111 -3.87 -2.21 1.48
C LEU A 111 -3.04 -2.79 0.33
N THR A 112 -1.83 -2.28 0.14
CA THR A 112 -0.91 -2.74 -0.91
C THR A 112 0.44 -3.08 -0.29
N MET A 113 0.98 -4.24 -0.63
CA MET A 113 2.35 -4.62 -0.25
C MET A 113 3.34 -3.93 -1.18
N LEU A 114 4.35 -3.28 -0.60
CA LEU A 114 5.40 -2.57 -1.33
C LEU A 114 6.73 -3.32 -1.35
N ASP A 115 6.84 -4.45 -0.66
CA ASP A 115 8.03 -5.28 -0.71
C ASP A 115 8.12 -6.01 -2.05
N SER A 116 9.15 -5.70 -2.83
CA SER A 116 9.53 -6.45 -4.02
C SER A 116 10.18 -7.78 -3.60
N ARG A 117 9.40 -8.74 -3.10
CA ARG A 117 9.85 -10.14 -3.14
C ARG A 117 9.54 -10.66 -4.52
N GLY A 118 10.58 -10.97 -5.28
CA GLY A 118 10.51 -11.45 -6.65
C GLY A 118 9.40 -12.48 -6.87
N GLY A 119 8.46 -12.15 -7.76
CA GLY A 119 7.35 -13.00 -8.13
C GLY A 119 6.05 -12.21 -8.12
N GLY A 120 5.64 -11.70 -9.27
CA GLY A 120 4.46 -10.86 -9.45
C GLY A 120 3.20 -11.44 -8.82
N ALA A 121 2.58 -10.63 -8.02
CA ALA A 121 1.15 -10.69 -7.80
C ALA A 121 0.60 -9.31 -8.11
N ASN A 122 0.25 -9.09 -9.37
CA ASN A 122 -0.71 -8.09 -9.75
C ASN A 122 -1.97 -8.37 -8.95
N VAL A 123 -2.31 -7.48 -8.04
CA VAL A 123 -3.65 -7.44 -7.47
C VAL A 123 -4.56 -7.05 -8.63
N VAL A 124 -5.30 -8.03 -9.11
CA VAL A 124 -6.35 -7.89 -10.11
C VAL A 124 -7.37 -6.92 -9.54
N GLN A 125 -7.39 -5.72 -10.08
CA GLN A 125 -8.57 -4.89 -10.07
C GLN A 125 -9.61 -5.66 -10.87
N GLN A 126 -10.64 -6.12 -10.21
CA GLN A 126 -11.77 -6.80 -10.84
C GLN A 126 -12.65 -5.70 -11.44
N ASP A 127 -12.33 -5.35 -12.68
CA ASP A 127 -13.27 -4.67 -13.56
C ASP A 127 -14.12 -5.77 -14.20
N ASP A 128 -15.36 -5.88 -13.76
CA ASP A 128 -16.42 -6.58 -14.47
C ASP A 128 -16.75 -5.78 -15.73
N ASP A 129 -16.30 -6.25 -16.89
CA ASP A 129 -16.89 -5.90 -18.17
C ASP A 129 -17.23 -7.17 -18.95
N PRO A 130 -18.53 -7.47 -19.16
CA PRO A 130 -18.94 -8.54 -20.04
C PRO A 130 -19.23 -8.01 -21.44
N GLY A 131 -18.35 -8.26 -22.39
CA GLY A 131 -18.58 -7.87 -23.78
C GLY A 131 -17.68 -8.59 -24.76
N ASP A 132 -18.07 -9.80 -25.07
CA ASP A 132 -18.21 -10.51 -26.35
C ASP A 132 -17.66 -9.77 -27.60
N PHE A 133 -16.80 -10.48 -28.39
CA PHE A 133 -16.95 -10.73 -29.83
C PHE A 133 -15.69 -11.35 -30.46
N ALA A 134 -15.82 -12.64 -30.77
CA ALA A 134 -15.45 -13.33 -32.01
C ALA A 134 -14.12 -13.03 -32.73
N ALA A 135 -13.33 -14.08 -32.87
CA ALA A 135 -12.35 -14.30 -33.94
C ALA A 135 -13.06 -14.41 -35.33
N PRO A 136 -12.36 -14.34 -36.46
CA PRO A 136 -11.60 -15.48 -36.93
C PRO A 136 -10.31 -15.20 -37.76
N SER A 137 -9.42 -16.12 -37.63
CA SER A 137 -8.56 -16.89 -38.55
C SER A 137 -8.17 -16.36 -39.95
N HIS A 138 -6.97 -16.83 -40.32
CA HIS A 138 -6.33 -17.04 -41.65
C HIS A 138 -5.29 -15.97 -41.96
N GLY A 139 -4.09 -16.28 -42.35
CA GLY A 139 -3.43 -17.43 -42.91
C GLY A 139 -2.04 -17.01 -43.41
N ASN A 140 -1.13 -17.89 -43.22
CA ASN A 140 -0.08 -18.33 -44.12
C ASN A 140 0.78 -17.35 -44.96
N GLY A 141 2.09 -17.59 -44.90
CA GLY A 141 3.02 -17.26 -46.00
C GLY A 141 4.25 -16.50 -45.55
N GLY A 142 5.36 -17.11 -45.26
CA GLY A 142 6.46 -17.48 -46.05
C GLY A 142 7.39 -16.35 -46.47
N GLY A 143 8.70 -16.46 -46.17
CA GLY A 143 9.71 -15.84 -47.00
C GLY A 143 10.74 -14.93 -46.34
N ALA A 144 11.82 -15.51 -45.85
CA ALA A 144 13.20 -15.24 -46.16
C ALA A 144 13.81 -13.83 -46.23
N ARG A 145 14.88 -13.65 -45.42
CA ARG A 145 16.22 -13.05 -45.72
C ARG A 145 16.38 -11.53 -45.94
N ARG A 146 17.20 -10.95 -45.13
CA ARG A 146 18.53 -10.30 -45.31
C ARG A 146 18.67 -9.05 -44.48
N ALA A 147 19.57 -9.03 -43.51
CA ALA A 147 20.88 -8.40 -43.49
C ALA A 147 20.95 -6.87 -43.80
N GLY A 148 21.56 -6.15 -42.88
CA GLY A 148 22.15 -4.82 -43.05
C GLY A 148 21.74 -3.85 -41.98
N GLY A 149 22.51 -3.54 -40.94
CA GLY A 149 23.57 -2.60 -40.89
C GLY A 149 23.04 -1.20 -40.54
N GLY A 150 23.49 -0.65 -39.41
CA GLY A 150 23.36 0.79 -39.19
C GLY A 150 23.20 1.21 -37.75
N ALA A 151 24.32 1.44 -37.09
CA ALA A 151 24.41 2.13 -35.81
C ALA A 151 23.98 3.60 -35.96
N SER A 152 23.19 4.11 -35.03
CA SER A 152 23.28 5.51 -34.67
C SER A 152 22.96 5.69 -33.18
N LYS A 153 24.01 6.01 -32.46
CA LYS A 153 23.98 6.57 -31.10
C LYS A 153 23.30 7.95 -31.19
N ALA A 154 22.20 8.12 -30.52
CA ALA A 154 21.71 9.44 -30.15
C ALA A 154 21.94 9.62 -28.64
N SER A 155 23.00 10.37 -28.35
CA SER A 155 23.25 10.94 -27.03
C SER A 155 22.24 12.07 -26.81
N PHE A 156 21.36 11.91 -25.83
CA PHE A 156 20.60 13.02 -25.26
C PHE A 156 21.29 13.47 -23.98
N ASP A 157 22.27 14.34 -24.15
CA ASP A 157 22.84 15.13 -23.07
C ASP A 157 22.17 16.50 -23.13
N LYS A 158 21.17 16.74 -22.29
CA LYS A 158 20.67 18.08 -22.02
C LYS A 158 20.70 18.25 -20.51
N PRO A 159 21.47 19.21 -19.99
CA PRO A 159 21.37 19.61 -18.59
C PRO A 159 19.99 20.24 -18.36
N ILE A 160 19.28 19.71 -17.37
CA ILE A 160 18.06 20.31 -16.84
C ILE A 160 18.52 21.41 -15.88
N ASP A 161 18.33 22.67 -16.29
CA ASP A 161 18.44 23.82 -15.41
C ASP A 161 17.23 23.80 -14.48
N ASP A 162 17.47 23.44 -13.23
CA ASP A 162 16.48 23.37 -12.17
C ASP A 162 16.58 24.66 -11.32
N GLU A 163 16.15 25.79 -11.88
CA GLU A 163 15.90 26.99 -11.09
C GLU A 163 14.46 26.98 -10.58
N ILE A 164 14.29 26.65 -9.30
CA ILE A 164 13.06 26.84 -8.57
C ILE A 164 13.10 28.24 -7.95
N PRO A 165 12.26 29.22 -8.37
CA PRO A 165 12.14 30.48 -7.67
C PRO A 165 11.30 30.31 -6.39
N PHE A 166 11.84 30.79 -5.29
CA PHE A 166 11.13 30.94 -4.03
C PHE A 166 10.16 32.14 -4.06
#